data_c1a886c1e1712fa1fa922050bee1624d
#
_entry.id   c1a886c1e1712fa1fa922050bee1624d
#
_cell.length_a   1.000
_cell.length_b   1.000
_cell.length_c   1.000
_cell.angle_alpha   90.00
_cell.angle_beta   90.00
_cell.angle_gamma   90.00
#
_symmetry.space_group_name_H-M   'P 1'
#
loop_
_entity.id
_entity.type
_entity.pdbx_description
1 polymer ?
#
loop_
_entity_poly.entity_id
_entity_poly.type
_entity_poly.pdbx_seq_one_letter_code
_entity_poly.pdbx_strand_id
1 'polypeptide(L)'
;MRIEFSGDIWFWRGPAPWYFITVPDEQCAAIEAIAAVVSYGWGMIPATARIGETTWTTALFTKNGNYIVPVRASVRVAERLSEGDEVAIRLDINGQLERP
;
A
#
# COMPACT_ATOMS: atom_id res chain seq x y z
N MET A 1 3.53 12.12 4.73
CA MET A 1 2.93 11.35 5.81
C MET A 1 3.48 9.94 5.82
N ARG A 2 3.90 9.49 6.95
CA ARG A 2 4.42 8.12 7.07
C ARG A 2 3.54 7.34 8.01
N ILE A 3 3.10 6.15 7.58
CA ILE A 3 2.33 5.27 8.44
C ILE A 3 2.96 3.90 8.42
N GLU A 4 2.82 3.20 9.54
CA GLU A 4 3.36 1.85 9.69
C GLU A 4 2.30 0.96 10.28
N PHE A 5 2.22 -0.25 9.77
CA PHE A 5 1.25 -1.21 10.26
C PHE A 5 1.66 -2.61 9.84
N SER A 6 0.98 -3.60 10.37
CA SER A 6 1.20 -4.98 9.97
C SER A 6 -0.06 -5.51 9.33
N GLY A 7 0.10 -6.37 8.36
CA GLY A 7 -1.05 -6.98 7.71
C GLY A 7 -0.64 -8.24 7.00
N ASP A 8 -1.65 -9.02 6.62
CA ASP A 8 -1.43 -10.29 5.95
C ASP A 8 -1.44 -10.10 4.45
N ILE A 9 -0.57 -10.81 3.78
CA ILE A 9 -0.56 -10.81 2.32
C ILE A 9 -1.70 -11.69 1.84
N TRP A 10 -2.53 -11.17 0.95
CA TRP A 10 -3.63 -11.95 0.40
C TRP A 10 -3.61 -11.87 -1.12
N PHE A 11 -4.22 -12.85 -1.76
CA PHE A 11 -4.20 -12.97 -3.20
C PHE A 11 -5.58 -12.68 -3.77
N TRP A 12 -5.63 -11.77 -4.73
CA TRP A 12 -6.89 -11.46 -5.41
C TRP A 12 -6.94 -12.34 -6.66
N ARG A 13 -7.96 -13.17 -6.74
CA ARG A 13 -8.10 -14.11 -7.84
C ARG A 13 -8.88 -13.57 -9.01
N GLY A 14 -9.04 -12.29 -9.12
CA GLY A 14 -9.80 -11.69 -10.18
C GLY A 14 -9.13 -11.81 -11.54
N PRO A 15 -9.67 -11.14 -12.54
CA PRO A 15 -9.14 -11.22 -13.90
C PRO A 15 -7.68 -10.81 -14.00
N ALA A 16 -7.22 -9.97 -13.10
CA ALA A 16 -5.83 -9.59 -13.05
C ALA A 16 -5.30 -9.98 -11.68
N PRO A 17 -4.93 -11.22 -11.49
CA PRO A 17 -4.55 -11.71 -10.16
C PRO A 17 -3.31 -11.00 -9.63
N TRP A 18 -3.33 -10.70 -8.35
CA TRP A 18 -2.26 -9.93 -7.75
C TRP A 18 -2.27 -10.13 -6.24
N TYR A 19 -1.17 -9.75 -5.59
CA TYR A 19 -1.08 -9.86 -4.14
C TYR A 19 -1.18 -8.48 -3.52
N PHE A 20 -1.85 -8.40 -2.37
CA PHE A 20 -2.10 -7.13 -1.70
C PHE A 20 -1.97 -7.26 -0.19
N ILE A 21 -1.84 -6.13 0.47
CA ILE A 21 -1.98 -6.01 1.91
C ILE A 21 -3.03 -4.95 2.16
N THR A 22 -3.97 -5.20 3.05
CA THR A 22 -5.03 -4.25 3.35
C THR A 22 -4.57 -3.32 4.45
N VAL A 23 -4.78 -2.02 4.26
CA VAL A 23 -4.44 -1.02 5.26
C VAL A 23 -5.51 -1.05 6.34
N PRO A 24 -5.14 -1.12 7.62
CA PRO A 24 -6.13 -1.15 8.69
C PRO A 24 -6.98 0.12 8.75
N ASP A 25 -8.14 0.01 9.36
CA ASP A 25 -9.11 1.11 9.40
C ASP A 25 -8.52 2.41 9.93
N GLU A 26 -7.75 2.34 10.99
CA GLU A 26 -7.17 3.53 11.57
C GLU A 26 -6.29 4.27 10.59
N GLN A 27 -5.44 3.53 9.89
CA GLN A 27 -4.55 4.15 8.94
C GLN A 27 -5.31 4.60 7.70
N CYS A 28 -6.39 3.90 7.35
CA CYS A 28 -7.21 4.34 6.23
C CYS A 28 -7.82 5.72 6.52
N ALA A 29 -8.24 5.95 7.76
CA ALA A 29 -8.81 7.24 8.11
C ALA A 29 -7.78 8.35 7.96
N ALA A 30 -6.54 8.07 8.35
CA ALA A 30 -5.47 9.06 8.21
C ALA A 30 -5.20 9.37 6.74
N ILE A 31 -5.24 8.35 5.88
CA ILE A 31 -5.02 8.55 4.45
C ILE A 31 -6.17 9.34 3.86
N GLU A 32 -7.40 9.03 4.26
CA GLU A 32 -8.56 9.75 3.75
C GLU A 32 -8.47 11.23 4.04
N ALA A 33 -7.92 11.58 5.18
CA ALA A 33 -7.84 12.97 5.57
C ALA A 33 -7.02 13.80 4.60
N ILE A 34 -6.09 13.19 3.86
CA ILE A 34 -5.29 13.92 2.91
C ILE A 34 -5.55 13.48 1.47
N ALA A 35 -6.50 12.58 1.27
CA ALA A 35 -6.70 11.99 -0.05
C ALA A 35 -7.05 13.02 -1.11
N ALA A 36 -7.83 14.02 -0.75
CA ALA A 36 -8.25 15.04 -1.72
C ALA A 36 -7.05 15.82 -2.24
N VAL A 37 -5.97 15.88 -1.46
CA VAL A 37 -4.80 16.64 -1.86
C VAL A 37 -3.81 15.78 -2.64
N VAL A 38 -3.63 14.53 -2.26
CA VAL A 38 -2.58 13.71 -2.84
C VAL A 38 -3.03 12.71 -3.88
N SER A 39 -4.34 12.44 -3.99
CA SER A 39 -4.79 11.43 -4.94
C SER A 39 -4.82 12.00 -6.35
N TYR A 40 -4.80 11.12 -7.33
CA TYR A 40 -4.93 11.54 -8.71
C TYR A 40 -5.72 10.48 -9.46
N GLY A 41 -6.29 10.91 -10.59
CA GLY A 41 -7.04 10.02 -11.45
C GLY A 41 -8.19 9.38 -10.71
N TRP A 42 -8.19 8.10 -10.61
CA TRP A 42 -9.29 7.33 -10.09
C TRP A 42 -9.27 7.18 -8.58
N GLY A 43 -8.72 8.14 -7.89
CA GLY A 43 -8.64 8.06 -6.44
C GLY A 43 -7.46 7.25 -5.96
N MET A 44 -6.52 6.98 -6.85
CA MET A 44 -5.32 6.27 -6.46
C MET A 44 -4.38 7.22 -5.74
N ILE A 45 -3.70 6.71 -4.74
CA ILE A 45 -2.82 7.54 -3.92
C ILE A 45 -1.39 7.03 -4.07
N PRO A 46 -0.51 7.84 -4.64
CA PRO A 46 0.87 7.42 -4.81
C PRO A 46 1.57 7.29 -3.47
N ALA A 47 2.38 6.28 -3.35
CA ALA A 47 3.08 6.02 -2.09
C ALA A 47 4.38 5.28 -2.36
N THR A 48 5.30 5.41 -1.41
CA THR A 48 6.49 4.58 -1.40
C THR A 48 6.31 3.61 -0.25
N ALA A 49 6.47 2.32 -0.54
CA ALA A 49 6.27 1.28 0.45
C ALA A 49 7.57 0.59 0.77
N ARG A 50 7.70 0.12 2.00
CA ARG A 50 8.88 -0.62 2.39
C ARG A 50 8.50 -1.81 3.27
N ILE A 51 9.04 -2.97 2.92
CA ILE A 51 8.93 -4.16 3.74
C ILE A 51 10.36 -4.65 3.92
N GLY A 52 10.81 -4.80 5.15
CA GLY A 52 12.17 -5.24 5.42
C GLY A 52 13.16 -4.29 4.79
N GLU A 53 13.99 -4.81 3.89
CA GLU A 53 15.00 -3.99 3.23
C GLU A 53 14.56 -3.54 1.84
N THR A 54 13.36 -3.88 1.43
CA THR A 54 12.90 -3.63 0.07
C THR A 54 11.94 -2.46 0.03
N THR A 55 12.24 -1.49 -0.83
CA THR A 55 11.41 -0.30 -1.01
C THR A 55 10.93 -0.26 -2.45
N TRP A 56 9.68 0.13 -2.66
CA TRP A 56 9.17 0.28 -4.02
C TRP A 56 8.11 1.36 -4.05
N THR A 57 7.90 1.94 -5.25
CA THR A 57 6.86 2.93 -5.42
C THR A 57 5.61 2.22 -5.92
N THR A 58 4.46 2.69 -5.47
CA THR A 58 3.21 2.06 -5.81
C THR A 58 2.09 3.07 -5.70
N ALA A 59 0.88 2.62 -5.90
CA ALA A 59 -0.28 3.46 -5.71
C ALA A 59 -1.31 2.64 -4.95
N LEU A 60 -1.90 3.25 -3.94
CA LEU A 60 -2.94 2.62 -3.15
C LEU A 60 -4.28 2.87 -3.79
N PHE A 61 -5.18 1.92 -3.70
CA PHE A 61 -6.55 2.16 -4.15
C PHE A 61 -7.49 1.41 -3.21
N THR A 62 -8.79 1.68 -3.32
CA THR A 62 -9.74 1.16 -2.36
C THR A 62 -10.37 -0.13 -2.83
N LYS A 63 -10.65 -1.00 -1.87
CA LYS A 63 -11.43 -2.20 -2.13
C LYS A 63 -12.18 -2.50 -0.85
N ASN A 64 -13.49 -2.63 -0.96
CA ASN A 64 -14.34 -2.93 0.18
C ASN A 64 -14.17 -1.95 1.33
N GLY A 65 -13.94 -0.69 0.97
CA GLY A 65 -13.88 0.37 1.98
C GLY A 65 -12.51 0.63 2.57
N ASN A 66 -11.52 -0.20 2.25
CA ASN A 66 -10.17 0.02 2.76
C ASN A 66 -9.20 0.22 1.61
N TYR A 67 -8.11 0.92 1.89
CA TYR A 67 -7.04 1.02 0.92
C TYR A 67 -6.27 -0.29 0.90
N ILE A 68 -5.77 -0.66 -0.26
CA ILE A 68 -4.94 -1.84 -0.39
C ILE A 68 -3.63 -1.48 -1.08
N VAL A 69 -2.57 -2.20 -0.72
CA VAL A 69 -1.22 -1.96 -1.22
C VAL A 69 -0.81 -3.12 -2.09
N PRO A 70 -0.53 -2.88 -3.38
CA PRO A 70 -0.04 -3.97 -4.24
C PRO A 70 1.37 -4.39 -3.83
N VAL A 71 1.61 -5.70 -3.79
CA VAL A 71 2.93 -6.22 -3.45
C VAL A 71 3.49 -6.93 -4.66
N ARG A 72 4.47 -6.34 -5.29
CA ARG A 72 5.01 -6.84 -6.54
C ARG A 72 5.73 -8.16 -6.35
N ALA A 73 5.83 -8.93 -7.43
CA ALA A 73 6.53 -10.20 -7.39
C ALA A 73 7.98 -10.03 -6.96
N SER A 74 8.64 -8.97 -7.43
CA SER A 74 10.04 -8.76 -7.06
C SER A 74 10.20 -8.53 -5.57
N VAL A 75 9.22 -7.88 -4.94
CA VAL A 75 9.26 -7.64 -3.50
C VAL A 75 9.04 -8.96 -2.77
N ARG A 76 8.07 -9.76 -3.24
CA ARG A 76 7.77 -11.02 -2.58
C ARG A 76 8.97 -11.96 -2.65
N VAL A 77 9.67 -11.96 -3.76
CA VAL A 77 10.85 -12.79 -3.90
C VAL A 77 11.97 -12.28 -3.00
N ALA A 78 12.21 -10.97 -3.02
CA ALA A 78 13.30 -10.39 -2.24
C ALA A 78 13.11 -10.62 -0.75
N GLU A 79 11.87 -10.55 -0.26
CA GLU A 79 11.61 -10.68 1.17
C GLU A 79 11.05 -12.06 1.53
N ARG A 80 10.98 -12.96 0.56
CA ARG A 80 10.52 -14.33 0.78
C ARG A 80 9.11 -14.38 1.37
N LEU A 81 8.19 -13.65 0.73
CA LEU A 81 6.84 -13.51 1.24
C LEU A 81 5.88 -14.40 0.47
N SER A 82 4.93 -14.97 1.19
CA SER A 82 3.90 -15.81 0.62
C SER A 82 2.53 -15.38 1.10
N GLU A 83 1.50 -15.83 0.41
CA GLU A 83 0.13 -15.56 0.81
C GLU A 83 -0.06 -16.02 2.24
N GLY A 84 -0.68 -15.19 3.05
CA GLY A 84 -0.93 -15.51 4.44
C GLY A 84 0.13 -15.03 5.41
N ASP A 85 1.29 -14.62 4.90
CA ASP A 85 2.33 -14.11 5.79
C ASP A 85 1.92 -12.76 6.34
N GLU A 86 2.18 -12.55 7.60
CA GLU A 86 1.95 -11.26 8.22
C GLU A 86 3.25 -10.47 8.12
N VAL A 87 3.18 -9.26 7.59
CA VAL A 87 4.37 -8.45 7.39
C VAL A 87 4.18 -7.06 7.95
N ALA A 88 5.26 -6.46 8.40
CA ALA A 88 5.25 -5.07 8.82
C ALA A 88 5.60 -4.23 7.61
N ILE A 89 4.83 -3.20 7.36
CA ILE A 89 5.02 -2.38 6.17
C ILE A 89 4.96 -0.90 6.55
N ARG A 90 5.78 -0.12 5.87
CA ARG A 90 5.79 1.32 6.04
C ARG A 90 5.40 1.97 4.73
N LEU A 91 4.50 2.94 4.80
CA LEU A 91 4.08 3.70 3.64
C LEU A 91 4.43 5.16 3.84
N ASP A 92 5.04 5.77 2.83
CA ASP A 92 5.28 7.19 2.81
C ASP A 92 4.39 7.79 1.74
N ILE A 93 3.45 8.63 2.16
CA ILE A 93 2.48 9.25 1.27
C ILE A 93 2.69 10.72 1.35
N ASN A 94 3.27 11.30 0.33
CA ASN A 94 3.48 12.69 0.43
C ASN A 94 3.59 13.34 -0.87
N GLY A 95 4.24 12.75 -1.66
CA GLY A 95 4.41 13.22 -2.92
C GLY A 95 4.77 14.59 -3.02
N GLN A 96 4.12 15.16 -3.89
CA GLN A 96 4.43 16.41 -4.34
C GLN A 96 4.17 17.47 -3.41
N LEU A 97 3.56 17.19 -2.36
CA LEU A 97 3.28 18.25 -1.46
C LEU A 97 4.50 18.90 -0.93
N GLU A 98 5.60 18.16 -0.91
CA GLU A 98 6.78 18.73 -0.43
C GLU A 98 7.60 19.32 -1.45
N ARG A 99 7.20 19.38 -2.59
CA ARG A 99 8.02 19.85 -3.59
C ARG A 99 8.18 21.20 -3.50
N PRO A 100 9.22 21.60 -3.55
CA PRO A 100 9.52 22.98 -3.60
C PRO A 100 9.45 23.43 -5.01
#